data_d02ed382dacf17322d6153019a3fad5c
#
_entry.id   d02ed382dacf17322d6153019a3fad5c
#
_cell.length_a   1.000
_cell.length_b   1.000
_cell.length_c   1.000
_cell.angle_alpha   90.00
_cell.angle_beta   90.00
_cell.angle_gamma   90.00
#
_symmetry.space_group_name_H-M   'P 1'
#
loop_
_entity.id
_entity.type
_entity.pdbx_description
1 polymer ?
#
loop_
_entity_poly.entity_id
_entity_poly.type
_entity_poly.pdbx_seq_one_letter_code
_entity_poly.pdbx_strand_id
1 'polypeptide(L)'
;MYADFPLTTPCLWLLLAALMLGGADAHGETYQAQDESLHTVFTALSVPMGLPIVVSSEVARTRISEVIDLDTPQHALETLALQYGLIWYGDGQALYLYDVSEAKSSTVTLLHISVDRFRALMRRSGVDETRYPLRISGARTFSLSGPPNYVDQVLHLAQLMDLERADLRVGTQAFAVVQVLNTHVADRVYSMGPEKVTVPGIASLIDTLLASEEDGPLADQSLAVIPYLDTNSLLIKGEPEQLGFIERLIAELDTPKRSVEVSLWMVDVERDDLKKLEPAWDKEAKGQATRILEPIDDNRLMAQIATLEHRRRARVMTLPVILTQENVPAVFQDNHTFYLPAPGQDHADWKPVHYGSQVSVLPRFAEANQIEMLLHVEDGRQMSQVGRRGKPSAVGRVSVSSVVQVPQGKRLWLGPFSREANEQGRNAVSNGSAKVRLFVIQSRAVGSEKALPAGVGAPPLTAAQYERVQRAFVHPGRDISP
;
A
#
# COMPACT_ATOMS: atom_id res chain seq x y z
N MET A 1 48.20 53.06 -56.37
CA MET A 1 49.15 54.15 -56.15
C MET A 1 49.17 54.41 -54.67
N TYR A 2 50.29 54.21 -54.09
CA TYR A 2 50.61 54.17 -52.65
C TYR A 2 50.33 55.48 -51.91
N ALA A 3 49.96 55.40 -50.62
CA ALA A 3 50.47 56.27 -49.57
C ALA A 3 50.26 55.67 -48.23
N ASP A 4 51.35 55.21 -47.65
CA ASP A 4 51.53 54.84 -46.23
C ASP A 4 51.44 56.07 -45.34
N PHE A 5 50.82 55.90 -44.14
CA PHE A 5 51.07 56.76 -42.98
C PHE A 5 51.22 55.89 -41.72
N PRO A 6 52.29 56.06 -40.95
CA PRO A 6 52.54 55.30 -39.73
C PRO A 6 51.82 55.93 -38.56
N LEU A 7 51.04 55.11 -37.89
CA LEU A 7 50.44 55.45 -36.60
C LEU A 7 51.40 55.13 -35.46
N THR A 8 51.81 56.16 -34.80
CA THR A 8 52.68 56.21 -33.66
C THR A 8 52.01 55.66 -32.41
N THR A 9 52.66 54.74 -31.79
CA THR A 9 52.31 53.99 -30.56
C THR A 9 52.66 54.70 -29.24
N PRO A 10 51.90 55.68 -28.73
CA PRO A 10 51.89 55.86 -27.25
C PRO A 10 50.50 55.82 -26.61
N CYS A 11 49.39 55.75 -27.38
CA CYS A 11 48.04 55.77 -26.74
C CYS A 11 47.55 54.43 -26.26
N LEU A 12 48.16 53.31 -26.70
CA LEU A 12 47.71 51.95 -26.31
C LEU A 12 48.14 51.54 -24.91
N TRP A 13 49.22 52.10 -24.36
CA TRP A 13 49.70 51.82 -23.03
C TRP A 13 48.94 52.52 -21.89
N LEU A 14 48.34 53.65 -22.18
CA LEU A 14 47.50 54.36 -21.19
C LEU A 14 46.11 53.74 -21.04
N LEU A 15 45.57 53.10 -22.06
CA LEU A 15 44.32 52.35 -21.98
C LEU A 15 44.47 51.00 -21.26
N LEU A 16 45.62 50.35 -21.36
CA LEU A 16 45.92 49.09 -20.65
C LEU A 16 46.24 49.33 -19.15
N ALA A 17 46.78 50.50 -18.79
CA ALA A 17 46.99 50.85 -17.39
C ALA A 17 45.73 51.30 -16.65
N ALA A 18 44.70 51.77 -17.35
CA ALA A 18 43.39 52.10 -16.75
C ALA A 18 42.51 50.83 -16.54
N LEU A 19 42.81 49.73 -17.22
CA LEU A 19 42.07 48.46 -17.01
C LEU A 19 42.59 47.65 -15.82
N MET A 20 43.77 47.98 -15.27
CA MET A 20 44.36 47.22 -14.17
C MET A 20 44.15 47.87 -12.77
N LEU A 21 43.44 49.00 -12.68
CA LEU A 21 43.11 49.65 -11.40
C LEU A 21 41.65 49.56 -10.98
N GLY A 22 40.85 48.74 -11.70
CA GLY A 22 39.48 48.41 -11.35
C GLY A 22 39.39 47.02 -10.70
N GLY A 23 40.24 46.69 -9.78
CA GLY A 23 39.99 45.66 -8.76
C GLY A 23 38.90 46.22 -7.87
N ALA A 24 37.64 46.05 -8.27
CA ALA A 24 36.54 46.17 -7.32
C ALA A 24 36.75 45.04 -6.32
N ASP A 25 37.17 45.39 -5.13
CA ASP A 25 36.98 44.55 -3.96
C ASP A 25 35.51 44.13 -3.99
N ALA A 26 35.25 42.85 -4.25
CA ALA A 26 33.96 42.25 -4.03
C ALA A 26 33.74 42.27 -2.50
N HIS A 27 33.38 43.41 -1.97
CA HIS A 27 32.80 43.51 -0.67
C HIS A 27 31.44 42.83 -0.76
N GLY A 28 31.27 41.69 -0.12
CA GLY A 28 29.99 41.07 0.02
C GLY A 28 28.95 42.11 0.41
N GLU A 29 27.88 42.25 -0.40
CA GLU A 29 26.81 43.20 -0.06
C GLU A 29 26.08 42.64 1.17
N THR A 30 26.43 43.23 2.36
CA THR A 30 25.71 42.95 3.59
C THR A 30 24.67 44.02 3.85
N TYR A 31 23.45 43.62 4.12
CA TYR A 31 22.36 44.52 4.50
C TYR A 31 22.22 44.54 6.03
N GLN A 32 22.33 45.75 6.60
CA GLN A 32 22.21 45.91 8.05
C GLN A 32 20.83 46.46 8.40
N ALA A 33 19.91 45.59 8.81
CA ALA A 33 18.60 45.98 9.32
C ALA A 33 18.72 46.56 10.73
N GLN A 34 18.12 47.72 11.00
CA GLN A 34 18.04 48.33 12.33
C GLN A 34 16.59 48.71 12.63
N ASP A 35 15.91 47.88 13.44
CA ASP A 35 14.48 48.00 13.75
C ASP A 35 13.60 48.15 12.50
N GLU A 36 13.93 47.41 11.47
CA GLU A 36 13.22 47.43 10.20
C GLU A 36 12.16 46.32 10.09
N SER A 37 11.13 46.54 9.29
CA SER A 37 10.12 45.51 9.04
C SER A 37 10.68 44.42 8.14
N LEU A 38 10.22 43.16 8.34
CA LEU A 38 10.58 42.07 7.44
C LEU A 38 10.17 42.37 5.99
N HIS A 39 9.13 43.17 5.76
CA HIS A 39 8.76 43.62 4.43
C HIS A 39 9.90 44.42 3.75
N THR A 40 10.52 45.36 4.45
CA THR A 40 11.65 46.16 3.93
C THR A 40 12.83 45.25 3.60
N VAL A 41 13.16 44.35 4.52
CA VAL A 41 14.27 43.40 4.38
C VAL A 41 14.06 42.47 3.18
N PHE A 42 12.88 41.86 3.04
CA PHE A 42 12.58 40.99 1.90
C PHE A 42 12.47 41.77 0.58
N THR A 43 12.08 43.05 0.63
CA THR A 43 12.14 43.90 -0.56
C THR A 43 13.60 44.15 -1.00
N ALA A 44 14.52 44.35 -0.05
CA ALA A 44 15.94 44.44 -0.37
C ALA A 44 16.49 43.13 -0.92
N LEU A 45 16.09 41.98 -0.35
CA LEU A 45 16.50 40.65 -0.78
C LEU A 45 15.93 40.27 -2.18
N SER A 46 14.81 40.87 -2.59
CA SER A 46 14.19 40.59 -3.89
C SER A 46 15.07 41.03 -5.06
N VAL A 47 15.94 42.04 -4.86
CA VAL A 47 16.81 42.57 -5.92
C VAL A 47 17.88 41.54 -6.31
N PRO A 48 18.72 41.02 -5.41
CA PRO A 48 19.71 39.99 -5.77
C PRO A 48 19.08 38.66 -6.15
N MET A 49 17.85 38.33 -5.70
CA MET A 49 17.12 37.13 -6.12
C MET A 49 16.54 37.22 -7.53
N GLY A 50 16.39 38.42 -8.08
CA GLY A 50 15.77 38.63 -9.39
C GLY A 50 14.28 38.28 -9.47
N LEU A 51 13.64 38.07 -8.29
CA LEU A 51 12.24 37.72 -8.16
C LEU A 51 11.57 38.61 -7.12
N PRO A 52 10.38 39.15 -7.37
CA PRO A 52 9.65 39.92 -6.37
C PRO A 52 9.27 39.03 -5.19
N ILE A 53 9.47 39.52 -3.97
CA ILE A 53 9.10 38.84 -2.75
C ILE A 53 7.88 39.56 -2.15
N VAL A 54 6.80 38.81 -1.99
CA VAL A 54 5.54 39.30 -1.39
C VAL A 54 5.40 38.73 0.00
N VAL A 55 5.24 39.54 1.00
CA VAL A 55 5.06 39.11 2.39
C VAL A 55 3.62 39.33 2.84
N SER A 56 3.10 38.42 3.67
CA SER A 56 1.77 38.61 4.26
C SER A 56 1.74 39.79 5.22
N SER A 57 0.56 40.27 5.54
CA SER A 57 0.41 41.39 6.49
C SER A 57 0.92 41.08 7.90
N GLU A 58 0.91 39.80 8.28
CA GLU A 58 1.41 39.36 9.59
C GLU A 58 2.95 39.39 9.61
N VAL A 59 3.58 38.84 8.58
CA VAL A 59 5.04 38.87 8.42
C VAL A 59 5.56 40.30 8.30
N ALA A 60 4.84 41.16 7.60
CA ALA A 60 5.23 42.57 7.38
C ALA A 60 5.33 43.38 8.70
N ARG A 61 4.63 42.98 9.75
CA ARG A 61 4.64 43.67 11.06
C ARG A 61 5.86 43.32 11.91
N THR A 62 6.51 42.21 11.66
CA THR A 62 7.66 41.74 12.41
C THR A 62 8.87 42.61 12.12
N ARG A 63 9.52 43.11 13.18
CA ARG A 63 10.71 43.97 13.10
C ARG A 63 11.95 43.19 13.47
N ILE A 64 13.05 43.49 12.77
CA ILE A 64 14.33 42.82 12.99
C ILE A 64 15.49 43.82 13.06
N SER A 65 16.53 43.41 13.76
CA SER A 65 17.80 44.14 13.85
C SER A 65 18.95 43.15 13.68
N GLU A 66 19.34 42.91 12.44
CA GLU A 66 20.32 41.87 12.08
C GLU A 66 21.11 42.26 10.82
N VAL A 67 22.27 41.61 10.65
CA VAL A 67 23.11 41.75 9.46
C VAL A 67 22.81 40.56 8.54
N ILE A 68 22.40 40.87 7.33
CA ILE A 68 21.96 39.90 6.32
C ILE A 68 22.96 39.88 5.17
N ASP A 69 23.43 38.72 4.83
CA ASP A 69 24.31 38.50 3.69
C ASP A 69 23.47 38.44 2.39
N LEU A 70 23.70 39.41 1.51
CA LEU A 70 23.01 39.47 0.21
C LEU A 70 23.76 38.72 -0.90
N ASP A 71 24.99 38.27 -0.67
CA ASP A 71 25.76 37.51 -1.66
C ASP A 71 25.17 36.12 -1.87
N THR A 72 24.53 35.57 -0.82
CA THR A 72 23.84 34.28 -0.86
C THR A 72 22.34 34.45 -0.56
N PRO A 73 21.57 35.10 -1.46
CA PRO A 73 20.22 35.57 -1.14
C PRO A 73 19.25 34.42 -0.83
N GLN A 74 19.41 33.26 -1.46
CA GLN A 74 18.57 32.09 -1.16
C GLN A 74 18.85 31.55 0.25
N HIS A 75 20.12 31.50 0.65
CA HIS A 75 20.49 31.07 2.00
C HIS A 75 20.01 32.06 3.06
N ALA A 76 20.12 33.37 2.78
CA ALA A 76 19.57 34.41 3.65
C ALA A 76 18.06 34.28 3.83
N LEU A 77 17.31 34.03 2.73
CA LEU A 77 15.88 33.76 2.80
C LEU A 77 15.55 32.54 3.66
N GLU A 78 16.26 31.43 3.45
CA GLU A 78 16.01 30.19 4.21
C GLU A 78 16.34 30.37 5.68
N THR A 79 17.41 31.07 6.01
CA THR A 79 17.81 31.37 7.41
C THR A 79 16.75 32.24 8.09
N LEU A 80 16.35 33.34 7.47
CA LEU A 80 15.29 34.21 8.00
C LEU A 80 13.95 33.46 8.13
N ALA A 81 13.59 32.65 7.15
CA ALA A 81 12.37 31.87 7.20
C ALA A 81 12.37 30.88 8.38
N LEU A 82 13.49 30.19 8.65
CA LEU A 82 13.63 29.31 9.79
C LEU A 82 13.59 30.06 11.12
N GLN A 83 14.29 31.17 11.23
CA GLN A 83 14.41 31.94 12.45
C GLN A 83 13.08 32.59 12.88
N TYR A 84 12.32 33.09 11.94
CA TYR A 84 11.04 33.76 12.21
C TYR A 84 9.81 32.87 11.98
N GLY A 85 10.00 31.56 11.75
CA GLY A 85 8.89 30.64 11.59
C GLY A 85 8.05 30.90 10.34
N LEU A 86 8.70 31.28 9.21
CA LEU A 86 8.00 31.60 7.98
C LEU A 86 7.92 30.38 7.05
N ILE A 87 6.82 30.31 6.32
CA ILE A 87 6.60 29.38 5.22
C ILE A 87 6.53 30.13 3.92
N TRP A 88 7.07 29.57 2.84
CA TRP A 88 7.10 30.27 1.57
C TRP A 88 6.93 29.35 0.37
N TYR A 89 6.37 29.90 -0.70
CA TYR A 89 6.19 29.23 -1.98
C TYR A 89 6.35 30.21 -3.14
N GLY A 90 7.04 29.80 -4.19
CA GLY A 90 7.20 30.59 -5.43
C GLY A 90 6.38 29.98 -6.56
N ASP A 91 5.64 30.79 -7.26
CA ASP A 91 4.87 30.41 -8.46
C ASP A 91 5.63 30.58 -9.77
N GLY A 92 6.92 30.92 -9.70
CA GLY A 92 7.79 31.23 -10.83
C GLY A 92 7.76 32.71 -11.27
N GLN A 93 6.81 33.51 -10.78
CA GLN A 93 6.73 34.96 -11.03
C GLN A 93 7.07 35.79 -9.80
N ALA A 94 6.68 35.29 -8.63
CA ALA A 94 6.93 35.89 -7.33
C ALA A 94 7.14 34.82 -6.26
N LEU A 95 7.73 35.24 -5.15
CA LEU A 95 7.92 34.41 -3.96
C LEU A 95 7.05 34.98 -2.84
N TYR A 96 6.19 34.15 -2.28
CA TYR A 96 5.23 34.55 -1.26
C TYR A 96 5.62 33.98 0.08
N LEU A 97 5.73 34.84 1.10
CA LEU A 97 6.04 34.45 2.48
C LEU A 97 4.85 34.71 3.40
N TYR A 98 4.62 33.72 4.27
CA TYR A 98 3.56 33.72 5.26
C TYR A 98 4.12 33.30 6.60
N ASP A 99 3.46 33.70 7.68
CA ASP A 99 3.71 33.10 9.00
C ASP A 99 3.21 31.66 9.03
N VAL A 100 3.87 30.80 9.79
CA VAL A 100 3.47 29.38 9.91
C VAL A 100 2.02 29.20 10.39
N SER A 101 1.51 30.14 11.17
CA SER A 101 0.12 30.15 11.63
C SER A 101 -0.90 30.40 10.51
N GLU A 102 -0.47 30.98 9.39
CA GLU A 102 -1.31 31.22 8.20
C GLU A 102 -1.37 29.98 7.29
N ALA A 103 -0.66 28.88 7.64
CA ALA A 103 -0.68 27.65 6.84
C ALA A 103 -2.10 27.11 6.66
N LYS A 104 -2.47 26.84 5.43
CA LYS A 104 -3.73 26.17 5.08
C LYS A 104 -3.55 24.67 4.99
N SER A 105 -4.57 23.93 5.39
CA SER A 105 -4.66 22.48 5.16
C SER A 105 -5.98 22.16 4.48
N SER A 106 -5.95 21.30 3.48
CA SER A 106 -7.14 20.86 2.75
C SER A 106 -7.07 19.39 2.41
N THR A 107 -8.23 18.75 2.33
CA THR A 107 -8.38 17.38 1.82
C THR A 107 -9.22 17.41 0.56
N VAL A 108 -8.74 16.76 -0.48
CA VAL A 108 -9.37 16.71 -1.81
C VAL A 108 -9.66 15.27 -2.16
N THR A 109 -10.87 15.02 -2.63
CA THR A 109 -11.28 13.76 -3.26
C THR A 109 -11.54 14.02 -4.74
N LEU A 110 -10.73 13.37 -5.59
CA LEU A 110 -10.86 13.43 -7.04
C LEU A 110 -11.96 12.45 -7.49
N LEU A 111 -12.75 12.85 -8.47
CA LEU A 111 -13.85 12.04 -8.99
C LEU A 111 -13.41 11.21 -10.21
N HIS A 112 -12.63 11.82 -11.11
CA HIS A 112 -12.37 11.28 -12.45
C HIS A 112 -10.94 10.80 -12.66
N ILE A 113 -9.97 11.29 -11.88
CA ILE A 113 -8.56 10.91 -12.01
C ILE A 113 -7.97 10.40 -10.69
N SER A 114 -6.91 9.58 -10.78
CA SER A 114 -6.15 9.13 -9.61
C SER A 114 -5.20 10.22 -9.10
N VAL A 115 -4.81 10.13 -7.82
CA VAL A 115 -3.79 11.03 -7.23
C VAL A 115 -2.47 10.96 -7.99
N ASP A 116 -2.06 9.76 -8.43
CA ASP A 116 -0.80 9.61 -9.21
C ASP A 116 -0.87 10.31 -10.55
N ARG A 117 -2.01 10.24 -11.24
CA ARG A 117 -2.23 10.97 -12.48
C ARG A 117 -2.28 12.48 -12.25
N PHE A 118 -2.96 12.92 -11.18
CA PHE A 118 -2.99 14.31 -10.77
C PHE A 118 -1.57 14.84 -10.48
N ARG A 119 -0.77 14.08 -9.72
CA ARG A 119 0.64 14.40 -9.42
C ARG A 119 1.49 14.52 -10.68
N ALA A 120 1.30 13.64 -11.65
CA ALA A 120 1.99 13.73 -12.94
C ALA A 120 1.59 14.99 -13.73
N LEU A 121 0.33 15.41 -13.63
CA LEU A 121 -0.16 16.64 -14.24
C LEU A 121 0.36 17.88 -13.50
N MET A 122 0.40 17.89 -12.16
CA MET A 122 1.01 18.97 -11.36
C MET A 122 2.46 19.25 -11.80
N ARG A 123 3.28 18.21 -11.91
CA ARG A 123 4.67 18.35 -12.37
C ARG A 123 4.77 18.96 -13.76
N ARG A 124 3.88 18.58 -14.69
CA ARG A 124 3.82 19.16 -16.04
C ARG A 124 3.39 20.61 -16.03
N SER A 125 2.58 21.01 -15.06
CA SER A 125 2.11 22.39 -14.88
C SER A 125 3.09 23.25 -14.09
N GLY A 126 4.26 22.72 -13.72
CA GLY A 126 5.29 23.47 -12.99
C GLY A 126 5.01 23.63 -11.51
N VAL A 127 4.01 22.92 -10.95
CA VAL A 127 3.74 22.92 -9.51
C VAL A 127 4.61 21.85 -8.84
N ASP A 128 5.60 22.31 -8.07
CA ASP A 128 6.53 21.43 -7.37
C ASP A 128 5.99 21.01 -5.98
N GLU A 129 5.93 19.73 -5.75
CA GLU A 129 5.50 19.13 -4.47
C GLU A 129 6.68 18.81 -3.53
N THR A 130 7.92 19.13 -3.90
CA THR A 130 9.13 18.73 -3.14
C THR A 130 9.10 19.29 -1.73
N ARG A 131 8.66 20.53 -1.55
CA ARG A 131 8.61 21.21 -0.25
C ARG A 131 7.33 20.92 0.52
N TYR A 132 6.21 20.82 -0.16
CA TYR A 132 4.88 20.56 0.40
C TYR A 132 4.25 19.34 -0.28
N PRO A 133 4.65 18.13 0.12
CA PRO A 133 4.20 16.92 -0.56
C PRO A 133 2.73 16.63 -0.30
N LEU A 134 2.06 16.09 -1.33
CA LEU A 134 0.71 15.56 -1.18
C LEU A 134 0.75 14.31 -0.29
N ARG A 135 -0.07 14.31 0.76
CA ARG A 135 -0.26 13.14 1.64
C ARG A 135 -1.41 12.31 1.09
N ILE A 136 -1.09 11.16 0.52
CA ILE A 136 -2.06 10.27 -0.10
C ILE A 136 -2.80 9.52 1.01
N SER A 137 -4.14 9.68 1.04
CA SER A 137 -5.03 8.97 1.97
C SER A 137 -5.81 7.85 1.28
N GLY A 138 -5.78 7.81 -0.06
CA GLY A 138 -6.44 6.81 -0.90
C GLY A 138 -6.07 7.02 -2.36
N ALA A 139 -6.55 6.16 -3.23
CA ALA A 139 -6.24 6.21 -4.65
C ALA A 139 -6.71 7.50 -5.35
N ARG A 140 -7.76 8.13 -4.80
CA ARG A 140 -8.36 9.38 -5.29
C ARG A 140 -8.39 10.49 -4.24
N THR A 141 -7.95 10.23 -3.01
CA THR A 141 -8.01 11.19 -1.92
C THR A 141 -6.61 11.54 -1.45
N PHE A 142 -6.34 12.83 -1.35
CA PHE A 142 -5.11 13.33 -0.79
C PHE A 142 -5.38 14.53 0.12
N SER A 143 -4.48 14.76 1.05
CA SER A 143 -4.44 15.98 1.86
C SER A 143 -3.16 16.74 1.57
N LEU A 144 -3.23 18.05 1.66
CA LEU A 144 -2.07 18.94 1.51
C LEU A 144 -2.10 20.00 2.58
N SER A 145 -0.92 20.47 2.95
CA SER A 145 -0.75 21.57 3.91
C SER A 145 0.44 22.41 3.48
N GLY A 146 0.31 23.71 3.57
CA GLY A 146 1.38 24.64 3.18
C GLY A 146 0.93 26.10 3.09
N PRO A 147 1.70 26.95 2.44
CA PRO A 147 1.34 28.33 2.21
C PRO A 147 -0.01 28.47 1.49
N PRO A 148 -0.81 29.49 1.84
CA PRO A 148 -2.16 29.66 1.27
C PRO A 148 -2.19 29.65 -0.26
N ASN A 149 -1.28 30.37 -0.91
CA ASN A 149 -1.20 30.43 -2.37
C ASN A 149 -0.87 29.07 -3.01
N TYR A 150 0.01 28.27 -2.39
CA TYR A 150 0.28 26.91 -2.85
C TYR A 150 -0.96 26.02 -2.78
N VAL A 151 -1.62 26.04 -1.61
CA VAL A 151 -2.84 25.23 -1.38
C VAL A 151 -3.92 25.64 -2.37
N ASP A 152 -4.18 26.94 -2.52
CA ASP A 152 -5.20 27.48 -3.43
C ASP A 152 -4.87 27.14 -4.91
N GLN A 153 -3.60 27.18 -5.30
CA GLN A 153 -3.17 26.79 -6.66
C GLN A 153 -3.39 25.31 -6.92
N VAL A 154 -3.04 24.43 -5.95
CA VAL A 154 -3.26 22.97 -6.08
C VAL A 154 -4.76 22.65 -6.13
N LEU A 155 -5.56 23.30 -5.30
CA LEU A 155 -7.03 23.13 -5.32
C LEU A 155 -7.63 23.55 -6.67
N HIS A 156 -7.23 24.70 -7.18
CA HIS A 156 -7.69 25.19 -8.49
C HIS A 156 -7.27 24.23 -9.61
N LEU A 157 -6.03 23.75 -9.57
CA LEU A 157 -5.51 22.78 -10.53
C LEU A 157 -6.29 21.45 -10.45
N ALA A 158 -6.62 20.98 -9.23
CA ALA A 158 -7.44 19.79 -9.04
C ALA A 158 -8.83 19.97 -9.67
N GLN A 159 -9.48 21.09 -9.43
CA GLN A 159 -10.79 21.39 -10.03
C GLN A 159 -10.72 21.42 -11.56
N LEU A 160 -9.69 22.03 -12.15
CA LEU A 160 -9.53 22.10 -13.61
C LEU A 160 -9.18 20.74 -14.24
N MET A 161 -8.42 19.91 -13.57
CA MET A 161 -7.93 18.64 -14.13
C MET A 161 -8.86 17.45 -13.84
N ASP A 162 -9.69 17.57 -12.82
CA ASP A 162 -10.70 16.56 -12.45
C ASP A 162 -12.06 16.82 -13.14
N LEU A 163 -12.04 17.56 -14.24
CA LEU A 163 -13.24 17.80 -15.03
C LEU A 163 -13.64 16.53 -15.80
N GLU A 164 -14.94 16.30 -15.84
CA GLU A 164 -15.55 15.29 -16.70
C GLU A 164 -15.13 15.51 -18.15
N ARG A 165 -14.65 14.46 -18.82
CA ARG A 165 -14.43 14.49 -20.27
C ARG A 165 -15.77 14.47 -20.99
N ALA A 166 -16.46 15.61 -20.98
CA ALA A 166 -17.78 15.79 -21.60
C ALA A 166 -17.79 15.64 -23.13
N ASP A 167 -16.65 15.35 -23.75
CA ASP A 167 -16.49 15.44 -25.20
C ASP A 167 -16.86 14.15 -25.96
N LEU A 168 -17.18 13.06 -25.26
CA LEU A 168 -17.62 11.81 -25.89
C LEU A 168 -19.16 11.73 -25.89
N ARG A 169 -19.81 12.57 -26.68
CA ARG A 169 -21.27 12.52 -26.86
C ARG A 169 -21.65 12.07 -28.26
N VAL A 170 -22.65 11.20 -28.34
CA VAL A 170 -23.28 10.78 -29.59
C VAL A 170 -24.80 10.97 -29.41
N GLY A 171 -25.34 12.05 -29.91
CA GLY A 171 -26.75 12.43 -29.69
C GLY A 171 -27.01 12.84 -28.23
N THR A 172 -28.04 12.23 -27.61
CA THR A 172 -28.38 12.43 -26.19
C THR A 172 -27.53 11.59 -25.24
N GLN A 173 -26.79 10.60 -25.76
CA GLN A 173 -26.00 9.66 -24.97
C GLN A 173 -24.57 10.15 -24.82
N ALA A 174 -24.03 9.99 -23.63
CA ALA A 174 -22.63 10.24 -23.28
C ALA A 174 -21.90 8.94 -22.95
N PHE A 175 -20.58 8.98 -23.07
CA PHE A 175 -19.70 7.87 -22.71
C PHE A 175 -18.71 8.34 -21.66
N ALA A 176 -18.53 7.52 -20.62
CA ALA A 176 -17.51 7.73 -19.61
C ALA A 176 -16.59 6.53 -19.52
N VAL A 177 -15.30 6.77 -19.22
CA VAL A 177 -14.33 5.73 -18.92
C VAL A 177 -13.84 5.96 -17.49
N VAL A 178 -14.25 5.08 -16.58
CA VAL A 178 -13.89 5.16 -15.16
C VAL A 178 -12.86 4.10 -14.84
N GLN A 179 -11.69 4.50 -14.39
CA GLN A 179 -10.65 3.59 -13.93
C GLN A 179 -10.93 3.15 -12.51
N VAL A 180 -10.91 1.83 -12.28
CA VAL A 180 -11.02 1.19 -10.97
C VAL A 180 -9.62 0.89 -10.45
N LEU A 181 -9.30 1.28 -9.22
CA LEU A 181 -7.94 1.29 -8.71
C LEU A 181 -7.68 0.21 -7.64
N ASN A 182 -8.66 -0.08 -6.81
CA ASN A 182 -8.51 -0.96 -5.64
C ASN A 182 -9.21 -2.29 -5.80
N THR A 183 -10.27 -2.34 -6.62
CA THR A 183 -11.08 -3.52 -6.87
C THR A 183 -10.93 -3.97 -8.32
N HIS A 184 -11.70 -4.96 -8.74
CA HIS A 184 -11.66 -5.50 -10.11
C HIS A 184 -12.96 -5.15 -10.83
N VAL A 185 -12.83 -4.79 -12.10
CA VAL A 185 -14.01 -4.50 -12.95
C VAL A 185 -14.79 -5.74 -13.30
N ALA A 186 -14.12 -6.88 -13.49
CA ALA A 186 -14.76 -8.17 -13.81
C ALA A 186 -14.65 -9.16 -12.66
N ASP A 187 -15.53 -10.16 -12.69
CA ASP A 187 -15.54 -11.24 -11.70
C ASP A 187 -14.22 -12.01 -11.68
N ARG A 188 -13.78 -12.37 -10.50
CA ARG A 188 -12.64 -13.27 -10.31
C ARG A 188 -13.08 -14.58 -9.67
N VAL A 189 -12.66 -15.67 -10.26
CA VAL A 189 -12.92 -17.02 -9.75
C VAL A 189 -11.63 -17.56 -9.14
N TYR A 190 -11.69 -17.87 -7.85
CA TYR A 190 -10.60 -18.49 -7.11
C TYR A 190 -10.93 -19.93 -6.80
N SER A 191 -9.95 -20.83 -6.95
CA SER A 191 -10.10 -22.24 -6.58
C SER A 191 -9.68 -22.46 -5.12
N MET A 192 -10.58 -23.00 -4.32
CA MET A 192 -10.34 -23.39 -2.94
C MET A 192 -10.56 -24.89 -2.78
N GLY A 193 -9.55 -25.68 -3.15
CA GLY A 193 -9.71 -27.12 -3.29
C GLY A 193 -10.71 -27.47 -4.41
N PRO A 194 -11.74 -28.29 -4.13
CA PRO A 194 -12.77 -28.64 -5.10
C PRO A 194 -13.78 -27.51 -5.35
N GLU A 195 -13.87 -26.56 -4.44
CA GLU A 195 -14.81 -25.45 -4.49
C GLU A 195 -14.22 -24.26 -5.26
N LYS A 196 -15.08 -23.52 -5.94
CA LYS A 196 -14.75 -22.27 -6.60
C LYS A 196 -15.47 -21.14 -5.90
N VAL A 197 -14.73 -20.13 -5.50
CA VAL A 197 -15.27 -18.90 -4.90
C VAL A 197 -15.20 -17.81 -5.95
N THR A 198 -16.36 -17.26 -6.34
CA THR A 198 -16.43 -16.13 -7.24
C THR A 198 -16.54 -14.85 -6.43
N VAL A 199 -15.60 -13.94 -6.64
CA VAL A 199 -15.65 -12.57 -6.11
C VAL A 199 -16.17 -11.70 -7.25
N PRO A 200 -17.36 -11.10 -7.09
CA PRO A 200 -17.96 -10.27 -8.12
C PRO A 200 -17.12 -9.03 -8.38
N GLY A 201 -16.98 -8.67 -9.65
CA GLY A 201 -16.42 -7.40 -10.09
C GLY A 201 -17.43 -6.25 -9.98
N ILE A 202 -16.93 -5.03 -10.10
CA ILE A 202 -17.81 -3.85 -10.03
C ILE A 202 -18.85 -3.87 -11.15
N ALA A 203 -18.51 -4.33 -12.35
CA ALA A 203 -19.46 -4.44 -13.46
C ALA A 203 -20.66 -5.32 -13.09
N SER A 204 -20.40 -6.54 -12.58
CA SER A 204 -21.48 -7.47 -12.20
C SER A 204 -22.33 -6.96 -11.03
N LEU A 205 -21.74 -6.20 -10.10
CA LEU A 205 -22.51 -5.56 -9.04
C LEU A 205 -23.45 -4.47 -9.58
N ILE A 206 -22.96 -3.65 -10.51
CA ILE A 206 -23.76 -2.63 -11.16
C ILE A 206 -24.86 -3.26 -11.99
N ASP A 207 -24.54 -4.28 -12.81
CA ASP A 207 -25.54 -5.01 -13.62
C ASP A 207 -26.64 -5.63 -12.75
N THR A 208 -26.26 -6.16 -11.57
CA THR A 208 -27.24 -6.72 -10.61
C THR A 208 -28.17 -5.63 -10.05
N LEU A 209 -27.61 -4.45 -9.75
CA LEU A 209 -28.41 -3.30 -9.29
C LEU A 209 -29.36 -2.81 -10.38
N LEU A 210 -28.87 -2.67 -11.61
CA LEU A 210 -29.67 -2.26 -12.76
C LEU A 210 -30.81 -3.25 -13.05
N ALA A 211 -30.54 -4.54 -12.93
CA ALA A 211 -31.55 -5.58 -13.13
C ALA A 211 -32.62 -5.62 -12.01
N SER A 212 -32.33 -5.07 -10.83
CA SER A 212 -33.28 -5.02 -9.71
C SER A 212 -34.22 -3.83 -9.74
N GLU A 213 -33.94 -2.79 -10.53
CA GLU A 213 -34.76 -1.60 -10.67
C GLU A 213 -35.65 -1.71 -11.94
N GLU A 214 -36.91 -2.17 -11.77
CA GLU A 214 -37.86 -2.28 -12.88
C GLU A 214 -38.47 -0.93 -13.28
N ASP A 215 -38.57 0.07 -12.39
CA ASP A 215 -39.27 1.35 -12.60
C ASP A 215 -38.46 2.61 -12.16
N GLY A 216 -37.12 2.50 -12.01
CA GLY A 216 -36.27 3.60 -11.54
C GLY A 216 -35.65 4.44 -12.65
N PRO A 217 -35.00 5.56 -12.32
CA PRO A 217 -34.25 6.38 -13.28
C PRO A 217 -33.07 5.65 -13.95
N LEU A 218 -32.71 4.47 -13.46
CA LEU A 218 -31.69 3.59 -14.03
C LEU A 218 -32.25 2.45 -14.89
N ALA A 219 -33.60 2.30 -14.95
CA ALA A 219 -34.29 1.24 -15.71
C ALA A 219 -34.24 1.44 -17.24
N ASP A 220 -33.62 2.51 -17.72
CA ASP A 220 -33.51 2.79 -19.14
C ASP A 220 -32.51 1.81 -19.81
N GLN A 221 -32.98 1.10 -20.82
CA GLN A 221 -32.17 0.16 -21.65
C GLN A 221 -30.99 0.84 -22.39
N SER A 222 -30.88 2.16 -22.33
CA SER A 222 -29.77 2.92 -22.91
C SER A 222 -28.49 2.87 -22.08
N LEU A 223 -28.59 2.57 -20.77
CA LEU A 223 -27.44 2.45 -19.87
C LEU A 223 -26.74 1.10 -20.07
N ALA A 224 -25.46 1.17 -20.36
CA ALA A 224 -24.62 -0.02 -20.51
C ALA A 224 -23.29 0.17 -19.77
N VAL A 225 -22.86 -0.86 -19.04
CA VAL A 225 -21.57 -0.89 -18.33
C VAL A 225 -20.73 -2.04 -18.86
N ILE A 226 -19.59 -1.74 -19.45
CA ILE A 226 -18.71 -2.72 -20.09
C ILE A 226 -17.37 -2.75 -19.38
N PRO A 227 -16.95 -3.90 -18.80
CA PRO A 227 -15.64 -4.00 -18.18
C PRO A 227 -14.53 -4.08 -19.23
N TYR A 228 -13.52 -3.21 -19.10
CA TYR A 228 -12.31 -3.22 -19.92
C TYR A 228 -11.13 -3.68 -19.07
N LEU A 229 -10.73 -4.93 -19.25
CA LEU A 229 -9.80 -5.67 -18.38
C LEU A 229 -8.37 -5.13 -18.43
N ASP A 230 -7.90 -4.71 -19.60
CA ASP A 230 -6.50 -4.32 -19.81
C ASP A 230 -6.06 -3.15 -18.92
N THR A 231 -6.96 -2.21 -18.65
CA THR A 231 -6.68 -1.05 -17.81
C THR A 231 -7.47 -1.05 -16.50
N ASN A 232 -8.18 -2.15 -16.21
CA ASN A 232 -9.10 -2.26 -15.08
C ASN A 232 -10.08 -1.08 -15.03
N SER A 233 -10.73 -0.78 -16.17
CA SER A 233 -11.63 0.36 -16.33
C SER A 233 -13.03 -0.10 -16.72
N LEU A 234 -14.03 0.71 -16.42
CA LEU A 234 -15.40 0.54 -16.87
C LEU A 234 -15.69 1.55 -17.98
N LEU A 235 -16.19 1.07 -19.10
CA LEU A 235 -16.76 1.90 -20.15
C LEU A 235 -18.27 1.97 -19.90
N ILE A 236 -18.78 3.16 -19.64
CA ILE A 236 -20.15 3.43 -19.30
C ILE A 236 -20.77 4.26 -20.41
N LYS A 237 -21.95 3.83 -20.90
CA LYS A 237 -22.76 4.53 -21.89
C LYS A 237 -24.12 4.81 -21.26
N GLY A 238 -24.60 6.04 -21.34
CA GLY A 238 -25.91 6.43 -20.79
C GLY A 238 -26.17 7.92 -20.89
N GLU A 239 -27.22 8.37 -20.22
CA GLU A 239 -27.47 9.81 -20.06
C GLU A 239 -26.50 10.46 -19.05
N PRO A 240 -26.19 11.75 -19.15
CA PRO A 240 -25.23 12.40 -18.28
C PRO A 240 -25.53 12.26 -16.77
N GLU A 241 -26.79 12.27 -16.39
CA GLU A 241 -27.23 12.10 -14.99
C GLU A 241 -26.96 10.67 -14.48
N GLN A 242 -27.23 9.67 -15.32
CA GLN A 242 -26.94 8.27 -15.02
C GLN A 242 -25.43 8.01 -14.89
N LEU A 243 -24.63 8.58 -15.80
CA LEU A 243 -23.18 8.50 -15.74
C LEU A 243 -22.64 9.07 -14.43
N GLY A 244 -23.08 10.27 -14.03
CA GLY A 244 -22.66 10.89 -12.77
C GLY A 244 -23.10 10.11 -11.52
N PHE A 245 -24.22 9.37 -11.58
CA PHE A 245 -24.62 8.47 -10.51
C PHE A 245 -23.72 7.23 -10.44
N ILE A 246 -23.50 6.56 -11.56
CA ILE A 246 -22.65 5.36 -11.63
C ILE A 246 -21.20 5.68 -11.24
N GLU A 247 -20.66 6.81 -11.66
CA GLU A 247 -19.31 7.25 -11.27
C GLU A 247 -19.17 7.40 -9.75
N ARG A 248 -20.16 8.01 -9.09
CA ARG A 248 -20.19 8.12 -7.63
C ARG A 248 -20.31 6.76 -6.96
N LEU A 249 -21.14 5.87 -7.49
CA LEU A 249 -21.29 4.51 -6.98
C LEU A 249 -19.98 3.73 -7.09
N ILE A 250 -19.26 3.84 -8.23
CA ILE A 250 -17.96 3.23 -8.41
C ILE A 250 -16.96 3.79 -7.39
N ALA A 251 -16.95 5.09 -7.15
CA ALA A 251 -16.04 5.71 -6.18
C ALA A 251 -16.28 5.20 -4.75
N GLU A 252 -17.53 4.93 -4.35
CA GLU A 252 -17.87 4.33 -3.06
C GLU A 252 -17.51 2.84 -2.98
N LEU A 253 -17.64 2.10 -4.08
CA LEU A 253 -17.31 0.67 -4.13
C LEU A 253 -15.82 0.39 -4.27
N ASP A 254 -15.05 1.30 -4.88
CA ASP A 254 -13.62 1.13 -5.14
C ASP A 254 -12.76 1.48 -3.91
N THR A 255 -13.04 0.81 -2.80
CA THR A 255 -12.31 1.02 -1.54
C THR A 255 -11.01 0.23 -1.49
N PRO A 256 -9.94 0.79 -0.87
CA PRO A 256 -8.68 0.06 -0.68
C PRO A 256 -8.87 -1.21 0.15
N LYS A 257 -8.45 -2.35 -0.39
CA LYS A 257 -8.49 -3.62 0.32
C LYS A 257 -7.34 -3.70 1.32
N ARG A 258 -7.66 -4.16 2.52
CA ARG A 258 -6.66 -4.38 3.57
C ARG A 258 -5.81 -5.60 3.26
N SER A 259 -4.50 -5.49 3.49
CA SER A 259 -3.59 -6.62 3.35
C SER A 259 -3.60 -7.51 4.59
N VAL A 260 -3.57 -8.82 4.36
CA VAL A 260 -3.56 -9.85 5.40
C VAL A 260 -2.34 -10.74 5.21
N GLU A 261 -1.57 -10.90 6.27
CA GLU A 261 -0.50 -11.89 6.34
C GLU A 261 -1.08 -13.19 6.90
N VAL A 262 -0.88 -14.29 6.19
CA VAL A 262 -1.29 -15.63 6.60
C VAL A 262 -0.06 -16.49 6.79
N SER A 263 0.09 -17.03 7.98
CA SER A 263 1.14 -17.98 8.36
C SER A 263 0.54 -19.35 8.62
N LEU A 264 1.21 -20.40 8.16
CA LEU A 264 0.78 -21.78 8.33
C LEU A 264 1.92 -22.66 8.85
N TRP A 265 1.62 -23.43 9.88
CA TRP A 265 2.48 -24.50 10.38
C TRP A 265 1.73 -25.83 10.31
N MET A 266 2.42 -26.88 9.87
CA MET A 266 1.96 -28.25 9.95
C MET A 266 2.74 -28.98 11.04
N VAL A 267 2.03 -29.57 11.99
CA VAL A 267 2.61 -30.27 13.15
C VAL A 267 2.24 -31.74 13.07
N ASP A 268 3.22 -32.59 12.81
CA ASP A 268 3.08 -34.03 12.89
C ASP A 268 3.52 -34.50 14.28
N VAL A 269 2.66 -35.12 15.03
CA VAL A 269 2.93 -35.60 16.41
C VAL A 269 2.42 -37.02 16.62
N GLU A 270 3.04 -37.76 17.52
CA GLU A 270 2.54 -39.08 17.92
C GLU A 270 1.21 -38.93 18.70
N ARG A 271 0.23 -39.77 18.40
CA ARG A 271 -1.10 -39.72 19.02
C ARG A 271 -1.06 -39.81 20.55
N ASP A 272 -0.16 -40.62 21.09
CA ASP A 272 -0.04 -40.80 22.55
C ASP A 272 0.58 -39.57 23.23
N ASP A 273 1.40 -38.83 22.51
CA ASP A 273 1.92 -37.56 23.02
C ASP A 273 0.89 -36.44 22.90
N LEU A 274 0.08 -36.43 21.84
CA LEU A 274 -1.04 -35.50 21.74
C LEU A 274 -1.96 -35.59 22.93
N LYS A 275 -2.28 -36.85 23.42
CA LYS A 275 -3.07 -37.02 24.62
C LYS A 275 -2.44 -36.43 25.88
N LYS A 276 -1.11 -36.37 25.98
CA LYS A 276 -0.39 -35.74 27.08
C LYS A 276 -0.39 -34.20 26.98
N LEU A 277 -0.53 -33.68 25.79
CA LEU A 277 -0.72 -32.23 25.53
C LEU A 277 -2.15 -31.79 25.84
N GLU A 278 -3.07 -32.72 26.02
CA GLU A 278 -4.51 -32.55 26.18
C GLU A 278 -5.02 -31.78 27.42
N PRO A 279 -4.31 -31.50 28.53
CA PRO A 279 -4.91 -30.67 29.59
C PRO A 279 -5.30 -29.27 29.09
N ALA A 280 -4.66 -28.77 28.00
CA ALA A 280 -5.07 -27.58 27.32
C ALA A 280 -6.13 -27.84 26.23
N TRP A 281 -6.32 -29.10 25.81
CA TRP A 281 -7.13 -29.49 24.66
C TRP A 281 -8.51 -30.08 25.07
N ASP A 282 -8.72 -30.57 26.29
CA ASP A 282 -9.81 -31.52 26.59
C ASP A 282 -10.90 -31.04 27.53
N LYS A 283 -10.87 -29.83 28.11
CA LYS A 283 -11.86 -29.57 29.20
C LYS A 283 -13.28 -29.27 28.72
N GLU A 284 -13.56 -28.91 27.49
CA GLU A 284 -14.91 -28.48 27.07
C GLU A 284 -15.41 -28.89 25.67
N ALA A 285 -14.60 -29.49 24.81
CA ALA A 285 -15.01 -29.73 23.43
C ALA A 285 -14.59 -31.07 22.86
N LYS A 286 -15.22 -32.15 23.33
CA LYS A 286 -15.11 -33.45 22.65
C LYS A 286 -15.71 -33.38 21.26
N GLY A 287 -14.84 -33.43 20.22
CA GLY A 287 -15.25 -33.54 18.83
C GLY A 287 -15.11 -32.29 17.96
N GLN A 288 -14.64 -31.17 18.49
CA GLN A 288 -14.37 -29.98 17.64
C GLN A 288 -13.03 -30.13 16.93
N ALA A 289 -13.08 -29.94 15.59
CA ALA A 289 -11.88 -29.95 14.72
C ALA A 289 -11.09 -28.65 14.76
N THR A 290 -11.69 -27.57 15.25
CA THR A 290 -11.09 -26.21 15.25
C THR A 290 -11.04 -25.65 16.66
N ARG A 291 -9.91 -25.01 17.03
CA ARG A 291 -9.72 -24.37 18.33
C ARG A 291 -8.93 -23.11 18.27
N ILE A 292 -9.30 -22.13 19.07
CA ILE A 292 -8.55 -20.89 19.32
C ILE A 292 -8.18 -20.91 20.80
N LEU A 293 -6.89 -20.91 21.09
CA LEU A 293 -6.39 -20.93 22.47
C LEU A 293 -6.11 -19.51 22.96
N GLU A 294 -6.17 -19.33 24.27
CA GLU A 294 -5.66 -18.11 24.88
C GLU A 294 -4.13 -18.01 24.71
N PRO A 295 -3.53 -16.82 24.62
CA PRO A 295 -2.12 -16.66 24.29
C PRO A 295 -1.15 -17.40 25.21
N ILE A 296 -1.51 -17.57 26.48
CA ILE A 296 -0.71 -18.29 27.48
C ILE A 296 -0.70 -19.78 27.17
N ASP A 297 -1.87 -20.35 26.92
CA ASP A 297 -2.03 -21.78 26.62
C ASP A 297 -1.47 -22.12 25.23
N ASP A 298 -1.65 -21.24 24.26
CA ASP A 298 -1.10 -21.36 22.91
C ASP A 298 0.44 -21.41 22.93
N ASN A 299 1.08 -20.49 23.63
CA ASN A 299 2.52 -20.47 23.76
C ASN A 299 3.07 -21.66 24.54
N ARG A 300 2.32 -22.13 25.58
CA ARG A 300 2.66 -23.33 26.32
C ARG A 300 2.61 -24.56 25.40
N LEU A 301 1.56 -24.71 24.60
CA LEU A 301 1.41 -25.80 23.65
C LEU A 301 2.53 -25.80 22.60
N MET A 302 2.86 -24.65 22.03
CA MET A 302 3.97 -24.55 21.09
C MET A 302 5.32 -24.91 21.71
N ALA A 303 5.59 -24.50 22.95
CA ALA A 303 6.82 -24.86 23.67
C ALA A 303 6.89 -26.37 23.96
N GLN A 304 5.76 -27.01 24.30
CA GLN A 304 5.67 -28.46 24.46
C GLN A 304 5.94 -29.20 23.15
N ILE A 305 5.36 -28.75 22.04
CA ILE A 305 5.60 -29.30 20.70
C ILE A 305 7.07 -29.16 20.32
N ALA A 306 7.70 -28.01 20.56
CA ALA A 306 9.14 -27.81 20.31
C ALA A 306 10.00 -28.77 21.14
N THR A 307 9.60 -29.05 22.39
CA THR A 307 10.26 -30.07 23.24
C THR A 307 10.13 -31.50 22.67
N LEU A 308 8.96 -31.83 22.12
CA LEU A 308 8.74 -33.11 21.45
C LEU A 308 9.54 -33.20 20.13
N GLU A 309 9.68 -32.11 19.42
CA GLU A 309 10.48 -32.04 18.19
C GLU A 309 11.97 -32.29 18.48
N HIS A 310 12.53 -31.67 19.52
CA HIS A 310 13.89 -31.99 20.00
C HIS A 310 14.09 -33.45 20.34
N ARG A 311 13.03 -34.09 20.83
CA ARG A 311 13.01 -35.55 21.15
C ARG A 311 12.68 -36.44 19.94
N ARG A 312 12.54 -35.85 18.72
CA ARG A 312 12.14 -36.53 17.48
C ARG A 312 10.78 -37.23 17.53
N ARG A 313 9.88 -36.81 18.44
CA ARG A 313 8.52 -37.30 18.58
C ARG A 313 7.47 -36.42 17.94
N ALA A 314 7.83 -35.20 17.57
CA ALA A 314 7.06 -34.31 16.75
C ALA A 314 7.93 -33.77 15.58
N ARG A 315 7.30 -33.28 14.54
CA ARG A 315 7.91 -32.56 13.46
C ARG A 315 7.08 -31.32 13.15
N VAL A 316 7.68 -30.16 13.23
CA VAL A 316 7.06 -28.90 12.84
C VAL A 316 7.56 -28.51 11.46
N MET A 317 6.66 -28.30 10.52
CA MET A 317 6.95 -27.78 9.19
C MET A 317 6.35 -26.39 9.09
N THR A 318 7.22 -25.38 9.01
CA THR A 318 6.81 -23.99 8.79
C THR A 318 6.76 -23.73 7.29
N LEU A 319 5.60 -23.33 6.79
CA LEU A 319 5.43 -22.93 5.41
C LEU A 319 5.75 -21.44 5.24
N PRO A 320 6.10 -21.00 4.03
CA PRO A 320 6.30 -19.57 3.76
C PRO A 320 5.08 -18.74 4.14
N VAL A 321 5.32 -17.56 4.67
CA VAL A 321 4.25 -16.60 4.98
C VAL A 321 3.70 -16.03 3.66
N ILE A 322 2.39 -16.04 3.49
CA ILE A 322 1.71 -15.48 2.32
C ILE A 322 1.10 -14.13 2.70
N LEU A 323 1.45 -13.10 1.93
CA LEU A 323 0.76 -11.82 1.96
C LEU A 323 -0.37 -11.85 0.92
N THR A 324 -1.60 -11.69 1.38
CA THR A 324 -2.79 -11.62 0.52
C THR A 324 -3.61 -10.36 0.84
N GLN A 325 -4.71 -10.18 0.18
CA GLN A 325 -5.68 -9.12 0.42
C GLN A 325 -6.99 -9.71 0.95
N GLU A 326 -7.79 -8.87 1.57
CA GLU A 326 -9.17 -9.20 1.94
C GLU A 326 -9.96 -9.73 0.74
N ASN A 327 -10.68 -10.84 0.93
CA ASN A 327 -11.42 -11.58 -0.10
C ASN A 327 -10.55 -12.16 -1.25
N VAL A 328 -9.24 -12.35 -1.01
CA VAL A 328 -8.34 -13.06 -1.92
C VAL A 328 -7.74 -14.26 -1.18
N PRO A 329 -7.90 -15.50 -1.69
CA PRO A 329 -7.42 -16.67 -1.00
C PRO A 329 -5.89 -16.78 -0.99
N ALA A 330 -5.33 -17.17 0.15
CA ALA A 330 -3.98 -17.69 0.28
C ALA A 330 -4.03 -19.21 0.17
N VAL A 331 -3.22 -19.81 -0.70
CA VAL A 331 -3.19 -21.26 -0.93
C VAL A 331 -1.80 -21.80 -0.64
N PHE A 332 -1.73 -22.73 0.28
CA PHE A 332 -0.53 -23.48 0.64
C PHE A 332 -0.66 -24.90 0.11
N GLN A 333 0.38 -25.40 -0.55
CA GLN A 333 0.39 -26.75 -1.11
C GLN A 333 1.74 -27.43 -0.82
N ASP A 334 1.65 -28.67 -0.31
CA ASP A 334 2.79 -29.58 -0.13
C ASP A 334 2.46 -30.87 -0.88
N ASN A 335 2.84 -30.94 -2.16
CA ASN A 335 2.46 -32.01 -3.06
C ASN A 335 3.61 -32.99 -3.31
N HIS A 336 3.29 -34.28 -3.22
CA HIS A 336 4.15 -35.38 -3.59
C HIS A 336 3.59 -36.12 -4.79
N THR A 337 4.44 -36.71 -5.60
CA THR A 337 4.02 -37.48 -6.77
C THR A 337 4.65 -38.87 -6.71
N PHE A 338 3.85 -39.90 -6.89
CA PHE A 338 4.36 -41.24 -7.20
C PHE A 338 3.82 -41.71 -8.54
N TYR A 339 4.49 -42.68 -9.14
CA TYR A 339 4.16 -43.17 -10.47
C TYR A 339 3.62 -44.59 -10.37
N LEU A 340 2.50 -44.84 -11.03
CA LEU A 340 1.92 -46.18 -11.16
C LEU A 340 2.13 -46.70 -12.57
N PRO A 341 2.57 -47.98 -12.72
CA PRO A 341 2.57 -48.60 -14.06
C PRO A 341 1.13 -48.78 -14.57
N ALA A 342 0.86 -48.32 -15.77
CA ALA A 342 -0.42 -48.57 -16.41
C ALA A 342 -0.49 -50.02 -16.91
N PRO A 343 -1.53 -50.81 -16.58
CA PRO A 343 -1.67 -52.17 -17.06
C PRO A 343 -2.04 -52.17 -18.55
N GLY A 344 -1.29 -52.90 -19.42
CA GLY A 344 -1.78 -53.33 -20.72
C GLY A 344 -1.10 -52.82 -21.98
N GLN A 345 0.12 -52.29 -21.92
CA GLN A 345 0.90 -51.99 -23.14
C GLN A 345 2.35 -52.47 -23.00
N ASP A 346 2.97 -52.89 -24.11
CA ASP A 346 4.37 -53.35 -24.19
C ASP A 346 5.41 -52.28 -23.85
N HIS A 347 4.99 -51.06 -23.66
CA HIS A 347 5.80 -49.98 -23.10
C HIS A 347 5.23 -49.55 -21.76
N ALA A 348 6.09 -49.52 -20.73
CA ALA A 348 5.72 -49.10 -19.37
C ALA A 348 5.31 -47.63 -19.39
N ASP A 349 4.01 -47.36 -19.59
CA ASP A 349 3.45 -46.03 -19.38
C ASP A 349 3.21 -45.80 -17.87
N TRP A 350 3.83 -44.76 -17.34
CA TRP A 350 3.77 -44.43 -15.94
C TRP A 350 2.79 -43.29 -15.68
N LYS A 351 1.68 -43.55 -14.96
CA LYS A 351 0.73 -42.51 -14.57
C LYS A 351 1.13 -41.83 -13.28
N PRO A 352 1.32 -40.52 -13.27
CA PRO A 352 1.59 -39.75 -12.05
C PRO A 352 0.33 -39.70 -11.18
N VAL A 353 0.51 -39.93 -9.89
CA VAL A 353 -0.52 -39.79 -8.87
C VAL A 353 -0.01 -38.79 -7.84
N HIS A 354 -0.76 -37.69 -7.68
CA HIS A 354 -0.44 -36.63 -6.75
C HIS A 354 -1.15 -36.85 -5.41
N TYR A 355 -0.43 -36.60 -4.33
CA TYR A 355 -0.97 -36.59 -2.96
C TYR A 355 -0.21 -35.56 -2.15
N GLY A 356 -0.78 -35.13 -1.04
CA GLY A 356 -0.16 -34.13 -0.19
C GLY A 356 -1.19 -33.33 0.59
N SER A 357 -0.76 -32.23 1.17
CA SER A 357 -1.64 -31.38 1.95
C SER A 357 -1.87 -30.06 1.22
N GLN A 358 -3.11 -29.62 1.17
CA GLN A 358 -3.50 -28.30 0.67
C GLN A 358 -4.29 -27.57 1.73
N VAL A 359 -3.92 -26.32 1.99
CA VAL A 359 -4.67 -25.44 2.89
C VAL A 359 -4.97 -24.16 2.12
N SER A 360 -6.23 -23.83 1.98
CA SER A 360 -6.72 -22.61 1.37
C SER A 360 -7.42 -21.77 2.42
N VAL A 361 -7.05 -20.49 2.51
CA VAL A 361 -7.57 -19.55 3.51
C VAL A 361 -8.05 -18.31 2.77
N LEU A 362 -9.35 -18.01 2.84
CA LEU A 362 -9.93 -16.76 2.34
C LEU A 362 -10.22 -15.85 3.53
N PRO A 363 -9.42 -14.82 3.77
CA PRO A 363 -9.60 -13.93 4.89
C PRO A 363 -10.56 -12.78 4.57
N ARG A 364 -11.39 -12.42 5.54
CA ARG A 364 -12.25 -11.23 5.54
C ARG A 364 -12.17 -10.57 6.91
N PHE A 365 -12.07 -9.25 6.95
CA PHE A 365 -12.13 -8.55 8.22
C PHE A 365 -13.56 -8.51 8.75
N ALA A 366 -13.72 -8.83 10.01
CA ALA A 366 -14.95 -8.75 10.78
C ALA A 366 -14.84 -7.62 11.83
N GLU A 367 -15.95 -7.35 12.51
CA GLU A 367 -15.95 -6.39 13.62
C GLU A 367 -15.06 -6.83 14.79
N ALA A 368 -14.81 -5.92 15.72
CA ALA A 368 -14.05 -6.20 16.96
C ALA A 368 -12.64 -6.77 16.74
N ASN A 369 -11.94 -6.31 15.70
CA ASN A 369 -10.56 -6.72 15.41
C ASN A 369 -10.40 -8.23 15.15
N GLN A 370 -11.41 -8.82 14.52
CA GLN A 370 -11.40 -10.23 14.13
C GLN A 370 -11.18 -10.41 12.64
N ILE A 371 -10.61 -11.54 12.26
CA ILE A 371 -10.50 -11.99 10.87
C ILE A 371 -11.33 -13.26 10.73
N GLU A 372 -12.38 -13.16 9.91
CA GLU A 372 -13.14 -14.32 9.46
C GLU A 372 -12.34 -15.03 8.37
N MET A 373 -12.16 -16.32 8.52
CA MET A 373 -11.46 -17.16 7.57
C MET A 373 -12.38 -18.26 7.05
N LEU A 374 -12.67 -18.27 5.75
CA LEU A 374 -13.17 -19.44 5.09
C LEU A 374 -11.99 -20.36 4.81
N LEU A 375 -12.00 -21.52 5.43
CA LEU A 375 -10.91 -22.49 5.40
C LEU A 375 -11.31 -23.72 4.58
N HIS A 376 -10.42 -24.17 3.72
CA HIS A 376 -10.48 -25.49 3.13
C HIS A 376 -9.14 -26.18 3.34
N VAL A 377 -9.16 -27.32 4.04
CA VAL A 377 -7.98 -28.14 4.32
C VAL A 377 -8.18 -29.51 3.73
N GLU A 378 -7.26 -29.94 2.89
CA GLU A 378 -7.19 -31.29 2.33
C GLU A 378 -5.85 -31.92 2.75
N ASP A 379 -5.86 -33.09 3.37
CA ASP A 379 -4.68 -33.88 3.68
C ASP A 379 -4.76 -35.24 2.98
N GLY A 380 -3.96 -35.38 1.92
CA GLY A 380 -3.84 -36.59 1.11
C GLY A 380 -2.61 -37.39 1.51
N ARG A 381 -2.78 -38.71 1.55
CA ARG A 381 -1.70 -39.65 1.90
C ARG A 381 -1.70 -40.86 1.02
N GLN A 382 -0.53 -41.43 0.78
CA GLN A 382 -0.40 -42.73 0.14
C GLN A 382 -0.75 -43.86 1.13
N MET A 383 -1.72 -44.68 0.79
CA MET A 383 -2.30 -45.74 1.68
C MET A 383 -1.74 -47.10 1.43
N SER A 384 -0.86 -47.35 0.48
CA SER A 384 -0.38 -48.70 0.24
C SER A 384 1.10 -48.87 0.40
N GLN A 385 1.43 -50.04 0.99
CA GLN A 385 2.80 -50.55 1.07
C GLN A 385 3.21 -51.09 -0.31
N VAL A 386 4.27 -50.50 -0.85
CA VAL A 386 5.02 -51.10 -1.95
C VAL A 386 5.67 -52.37 -1.41
N GLY A 387 5.10 -53.54 -1.65
CA GLY A 387 5.74 -54.78 -1.23
C GLY A 387 4.94 -56.06 -1.33
N ARG A 388 3.63 -56.03 -1.46
CA ARG A 388 2.83 -57.25 -1.73
C ARG A 388 2.29 -57.27 -3.15
N ARG A 389 2.73 -58.24 -3.95
CA ARG A 389 2.25 -58.48 -5.31
C ARG A 389 0.73 -58.37 -5.38
N GLY A 390 0.22 -57.43 -6.15
CA GLY A 390 -1.17 -57.39 -6.59
C GLY A 390 -2.12 -56.41 -5.89
N LYS A 391 -1.69 -55.53 -4.94
CA LYS A 391 -2.56 -54.48 -4.42
C LYS A 391 -2.22 -53.12 -5.08
N PRO A 392 -3.19 -52.41 -5.69
CA PRO A 392 -2.95 -51.08 -6.21
C PRO A 392 -2.65 -50.10 -5.10
N SER A 393 -1.72 -49.20 -5.36
CA SER A 393 -1.50 -48.05 -4.45
C SER A 393 -2.74 -47.19 -4.43
N ALA A 394 -3.20 -46.82 -3.27
CA ALA A 394 -4.36 -45.95 -3.08
C ALA A 394 -3.94 -44.65 -2.38
N VAL A 395 -4.63 -43.56 -2.67
CA VAL A 395 -4.52 -42.30 -1.95
C VAL A 395 -5.75 -42.11 -1.10
N GLY A 396 -5.54 -42.02 0.21
CA GLY A 396 -6.58 -41.61 1.15
C GLY A 396 -6.57 -40.10 1.29
N ARG A 397 -7.73 -39.44 1.25
CA ARG A 397 -7.90 -38.01 1.44
C ARG A 397 -8.88 -37.74 2.56
N VAL A 398 -8.56 -36.74 3.34
CA VAL A 398 -9.47 -36.14 4.34
C VAL A 398 -9.56 -34.66 4.01
N SER A 399 -10.78 -34.14 3.87
CA SER A 399 -11.01 -32.72 3.64
C SER A 399 -11.94 -32.16 4.70
N VAL A 400 -11.69 -30.91 5.09
CA VAL A 400 -12.50 -30.14 6.05
C VAL A 400 -12.66 -28.74 5.50
N SER A 401 -13.90 -28.27 5.43
CA SER A 401 -14.24 -26.87 5.13
C SER A 401 -14.94 -26.27 6.36
N SER A 402 -14.58 -25.06 6.71
CA SER A 402 -15.17 -24.34 7.86
C SER A 402 -15.05 -22.85 7.70
N VAL A 403 -15.95 -22.09 8.30
CA VAL A 403 -15.85 -20.65 8.48
C VAL A 403 -15.59 -20.37 9.96
N VAL A 404 -14.50 -19.68 10.25
CA VAL A 404 -14.07 -19.40 11.63
C VAL A 404 -13.70 -17.94 11.77
N GLN A 405 -14.15 -17.29 12.85
CA GLN A 405 -13.72 -15.96 13.23
C GLN A 405 -12.61 -16.06 14.27
N VAL A 406 -11.48 -15.46 13.99
CA VAL A 406 -10.29 -15.51 14.85
C VAL A 406 -9.84 -14.08 15.18
N PRO A 407 -9.62 -13.74 16.45
CA PRO A 407 -9.02 -12.46 16.81
C PRO A 407 -7.67 -12.31 16.13
N GLN A 408 -7.41 -11.11 15.63
CA GLN A 408 -6.20 -10.78 14.86
C GLN A 408 -4.94 -11.18 15.64
N GLY A 409 -4.05 -11.94 14.99
CA GLY A 409 -2.79 -12.40 15.55
C GLY A 409 -2.89 -13.63 16.48
N LYS A 410 -4.10 -14.11 16.82
CA LYS A 410 -4.25 -15.41 17.50
C LYS A 410 -4.09 -16.56 16.51
N ARG A 411 -3.67 -17.72 17.03
CA ARG A 411 -3.52 -18.95 16.24
C ARG A 411 -4.79 -19.79 16.30
N LEU A 412 -5.20 -20.25 15.13
CA LEU A 412 -6.25 -21.26 14.97
C LEU A 412 -5.59 -22.62 14.83
N TRP A 413 -5.99 -23.55 15.66
CA TRP A 413 -5.58 -24.94 15.61
C TRP A 413 -6.66 -25.78 14.95
N LEU A 414 -6.27 -26.60 13.96
CA LEU A 414 -7.17 -27.46 13.20
C LEU A 414 -6.66 -28.89 13.22
N GLY A 415 -7.52 -29.85 13.56
CA GLY A 415 -7.21 -31.28 13.64
C GLY A 415 -7.60 -31.87 14.98
N PRO A 416 -7.13 -33.10 15.32
CA PRO A 416 -6.08 -33.86 14.64
C PRO A 416 -6.57 -34.67 13.43
N PHE A 417 -5.75 -34.72 12.38
CA PHE A 417 -5.95 -35.59 11.22
C PHE A 417 -5.12 -36.85 11.36
N SER A 418 -5.77 -38.02 11.33
CA SER A 418 -5.05 -39.29 11.46
C SER A 418 -4.21 -39.60 10.24
N ARG A 419 -2.93 -39.88 10.41
CA ARG A 419 -1.98 -40.25 9.36
C ARG A 419 -1.75 -41.75 9.24
N GLU A 420 -2.48 -42.57 9.96
CA GLU A 420 -2.34 -44.01 9.84
C GLU A 420 -3.11 -44.58 8.64
N ALA A 421 -2.45 -45.45 7.90
CA ALA A 421 -3.13 -46.43 7.07
C ALA A 421 -3.90 -47.38 7.99
N ASN A 422 -5.20 -47.48 7.77
CA ASN A 422 -6.03 -48.45 8.48
C ASN A 422 -5.59 -49.88 8.04
N GLU A 423 -4.53 -50.40 8.65
CA GLU A 423 -4.17 -51.81 8.48
C GLU A 423 -5.18 -52.67 9.27
N GLN A 424 -6.35 -52.90 8.67
CA GLN A 424 -7.20 -54.02 9.05
C GLN A 424 -6.51 -55.33 8.63
N GLY A 425 -5.46 -55.69 9.31
CA GLY A 425 -4.76 -56.96 9.16
C GLY A 425 -4.32 -57.41 10.53
N ARG A 426 -5.00 -58.39 11.10
CA ARG A 426 -4.53 -59.17 12.27
C ARG A 426 -3.06 -59.53 12.07
N ASN A 427 -2.18 -59.14 13.01
CA ASN A 427 -0.75 -59.42 13.10
C ASN A 427 0.23 -58.34 12.59
N ALA A 428 0.00 -57.09 12.85
CA ALA A 428 1.11 -56.15 12.84
C ALA A 428 1.42 -55.66 14.26
N VAL A 429 2.36 -56.36 14.93
CA VAL A 429 3.12 -55.74 16.02
C VAL A 429 4.06 -54.72 15.39
N SER A 430 3.52 -53.59 14.97
CA SER A 430 4.35 -52.43 14.64
C SER A 430 4.39 -51.53 15.87
N ASN A 431 5.55 -51.49 16.49
CA ASN A 431 5.92 -50.59 17.59
C ASN A 431 5.95 -49.09 17.17
N GLY A 432 5.24 -48.69 16.13
CA GLY A 432 5.11 -47.31 15.68
C GLY A 432 3.84 -46.68 16.25
N SER A 433 3.99 -45.73 17.14
CA SER A 433 2.87 -44.90 17.62
C SER A 433 2.19 -44.20 16.45
N ALA A 434 0.85 -44.23 16.43
CA ALA A 434 0.04 -43.56 15.40
C ALA A 434 0.35 -42.07 15.30
N LYS A 435 0.69 -41.58 14.11
CA LYS A 435 0.95 -40.14 13.89
C LYS A 435 -0.32 -39.39 13.51
N VAL A 436 -0.44 -38.18 14.00
CA VAL A 436 -1.53 -37.28 13.70
C VAL A 436 -0.93 -35.95 13.22
N ARG A 437 -1.64 -35.27 12.33
CA ARG A 437 -1.31 -33.95 11.84
C ARG A 437 -2.25 -32.91 12.41
N LEU A 438 -1.67 -31.78 12.81
CA LEU A 438 -2.36 -30.55 13.18
C LEU A 438 -1.95 -29.44 12.20
N PHE A 439 -2.88 -28.60 11.83
CA PHE A 439 -2.61 -27.37 11.09
C PHE A 439 -2.78 -26.19 12.03
N VAL A 440 -1.82 -25.29 12.05
CA VAL A 440 -1.85 -24.07 12.85
C VAL A 440 -1.82 -22.89 11.92
N ILE A 441 -2.87 -22.09 11.94
CA ILE A 441 -3.08 -20.97 11.03
C ILE A 441 -3.11 -19.69 11.86
N GLN A 442 -2.38 -18.70 11.43
CA GLN A 442 -2.40 -17.35 12.02
C GLN A 442 -2.60 -16.32 10.94
N SER A 443 -3.51 -15.38 11.15
CA SER A 443 -3.73 -14.26 10.25
C SER A 443 -3.60 -12.94 11.01
N ARG A 444 -3.00 -11.96 10.37
CA ARG A 444 -2.88 -10.59 10.90
C ARG A 444 -2.98 -9.55 9.78
N ALA A 445 -3.54 -8.39 10.09
CA ALA A 445 -3.49 -7.27 9.16
C ALA A 445 -2.06 -6.73 9.04
N VAL A 446 -1.68 -6.35 7.82
CA VAL A 446 -0.40 -5.69 7.54
C VAL A 446 -0.69 -4.24 7.18
N GLY A 447 0.08 -3.32 7.75
CA GLY A 447 -0.06 -1.89 7.44
C GLY A 447 -1.16 -1.16 8.21
N SER A 448 -1.79 -1.80 9.20
CA SER A 448 -2.58 -1.06 10.20
C SER A 448 -1.64 -0.49 11.27
N GLU A 449 -0.64 0.27 10.89
CA GLU A 449 -0.18 1.32 11.79
C GLU A 449 -1.39 2.20 12.04
N LYS A 450 -1.75 2.32 13.31
CA LYS A 450 -2.89 3.06 13.82
C LYS A 450 -3.05 4.35 13.02
N ALA A 451 -4.01 4.41 12.12
CA ALA A 451 -4.63 5.66 11.81
C ALA A 451 -5.20 6.12 13.15
N LEU A 452 -4.52 7.04 13.80
CA LEU A 452 -5.05 7.75 14.95
C LEU A 452 -6.42 8.27 14.52
N PRO A 453 -7.48 8.06 15.33
CA PRO A 453 -8.80 8.57 14.99
C PRO A 453 -8.65 10.06 14.70
N ALA A 454 -9.10 10.47 13.53
CA ALA A 454 -9.19 11.87 13.17
C ALA A 454 -10.12 12.55 14.19
N GLY A 455 -9.54 13.22 15.17
CA GLY A 455 -10.34 13.88 16.21
C GLY A 455 -9.65 14.11 17.55
N VAL A 456 -8.53 13.45 17.81
CA VAL A 456 -7.70 13.82 18.98
C VAL A 456 -6.55 14.65 18.44
N GLY A 457 -6.56 15.95 18.72
CA GLY A 457 -5.45 16.84 18.39
C GLY A 457 -4.15 16.18 18.86
N ALA A 458 -3.22 15.97 17.95
CA ALA A 458 -1.93 15.42 18.30
C ALA A 458 -1.35 16.27 19.43
N PRO A 459 -0.82 15.67 20.51
CA PRO A 459 -0.15 16.45 21.54
C PRO A 459 0.96 17.26 20.87
N PRO A 460 1.20 18.49 21.30
CA PRO A 460 2.24 19.33 20.73
C PRO A 460 3.56 18.56 20.75
N LEU A 461 4.26 18.59 19.63
CA LEU A 461 5.55 17.90 19.48
C LEU A 461 6.47 18.36 20.62
N THR A 462 7.10 17.41 21.30
CA THR A 462 8.14 17.72 22.29
C THR A 462 9.34 18.38 21.57
N ALA A 463 10.11 19.20 22.27
CA ALA A 463 11.29 19.87 21.71
C ALA A 463 12.24 18.89 20.99
N ALA A 464 12.40 17.67 21.52
CA ALA A 464 13.21 16.61 20.90
C ALA A 464 12.59 16.05 19.60
N GLN A 465 11.29 16.03 19.47
CA GLN A 465 10.58 15.64 18.23
C GLN A 465 10.66 16.76 17.19
N TYR A 466 10.59 18.02 17.63
CA TYR A 466 10.79 19.17 16.77
C TYR A 466 12.21 19.18 16.17
N GLU A 467 13.25 18.93 16.99
CA GLU A 467 14.63 18.78 16.48
C GLU A 467 14.81 17.62 15.50
N ARG A 468 14.13 16.48 15.72
CA ARG A 468 14.19 15.35 14.77
C ARG A 468 13.51 15.66 13.45
N VAL A 469 12.39 16.34 13.49
CA VAL A 469 11.70 16.83 12.30
C VAL A 469 12.58 17.85 11.57
N GLN A 470 13.16 18.82 12.26
CA GLN A 470 14.11 19.78 11.66
C GLN A 470 15.33 19.07 11.04
N ARG A 471 15.94 18.08 11.71
CA ARG A 471 17.07 17.32 11.13
C ARG A 471 16.68 16.48 9.91
N ALA A 472 15.48 15.93 9.88
CA ALA A 472 14.98 15.17 8.73
C ALA A 472 14.71 16.06 7.49
N PHE A 473 14.42 17.35 7.71
CA PHE A 473 14.16 18.32 6.63
C PHE A 473 15.39 19.14 6.22
N VAL A 474 16.49 19.11 6.99
CA VAL A 474 17.68 19.94 6.75
C VAL A 474 18.81 19.20 5.99
N HIS A 475 18.67 17.91 5.67
CA HIS A 475 19.68 17.18 4.90
C HIS A 475 19.16 16.61 3.58
N PRO A 476 19.14 17.39 2.47
CA PRO A 476 19.41 16.84 1.17
C PRO A 476 20.86 17.17 0.77
N GLY A 477 21.66 16.19 0.53
CA GLY A 477 22.91 16.37 -0.18
C GLY A 477 24.16 16.26 0.67
N ARG A 478 24.68 15.05 0.75
CA ARG A 478 26.12 14.85 0.90
C ARG A 478 26.66 14.20 -0.36
N ASP A 479 27.46 15.00 -1.02
CA ASP A 479 28.42 14.69 -2.05
C ASP A 479 28.89 13.24 -2.08
N ILE A 480 28.72 12.63 -3.25
CA ILE A 480 29.58 11.57 -3.72
C ILE A 480 30.56 12.26 -4.69
N SER A 481 31.77 12.46 -4.27
CA SER A 481 32.94 12.75 -5.11
C SER A 481 34.06 11.76 -4.74
N PRO A 482 34.99 11.53 -5.64
CA PRO A 482 35.00 10.55 -6.71
C PRO A 482 35.62 9.23 -6.29
#